data_a5dfb0fad38e90646f8b20f8f2d53a56
#
_entry.id   a5dfb0fad38e90646f8b20f8f2d53a56
#
_cell.length_a   1.000
_cell.length_b   1.000
_cell.length_c   1.000
_cell.angle_alpha   90.00
_cell.angle_beta   90.00
_cell.angle_gamma   90.00
#
_symmetry.space_group_name_H-M   'P 1'
#
loop_
_entity.id
_entity.type
_entity.pdbx_description
1 polymer ?
#
loop_
_entity_poly.entity_id
_entity_poly.type
_entity_poly.pdbx_seq_one_letter_code
_entity_poly.pdbx_strand_id
1 'polypeptide(L)'
;MMKLPRRNFLHLAAGAATLPSMSRFAWAQGYPTRPVRIVVGYAAGGPADIVARLIAQWLSERLGQPFLVENRTGAATNIATEAVVRAPADGYTLLFVHAANAFNTTLYDKLNFNFIRDIVPVASLIRSPSVLEVNPSVPAKTVPEFIAYA
;
A
#
# COMPACT_ATOMS: atom_id res chain seq x y z
N MET A 1 9.66 68.88 2.70
CA MET A 1 9.51 67.80 3.67
C MET A 1 8.07 67.79 4.14
N MET A 2 7.24 66.92 3.54
CA MET A 2 5.81 66.80 3.89
C MET A 2 5.67 65.97 5.18
N LYS A 3 5.19 66.59 6.26
CA LYS A 3 4.88 65.90 7.51
C LYS A 3 3.47 65.32 7.41
N LEU A 4 3.37 64.03 7.26
CA LEU A 4 2.07 63.34 7.36
C LEU A 4 1.55 63.44 8.79
N PRO A 5 0.29 63.87 9.02
CA PRO A 5 -0.28 63.97 10.34
C PRO A 5 -0.47 62.55 10.95
N ARG A 6 -0.09 62.40 12.22
CA ARG A 6 -0.13 61.12 12.97
C ARG A 6 -1.46 60.37 12.86
N ARG A 7 -2.55 61.08 12.65
CA ARG A 7 -3.89 60.55 12.50
C ARG A 7 -4.06 59.72 11.23
N ASN A 8 -3.44 60.12 10.13
CA ASN A 8 -3.50 59.41 8.85
C ASN A 8 -2.65 58.12 8.85
N PHE A 9 -1.59 58.11 9.68
CA PHE A 9 -0.79 56.88 9.85
C PHE A 9 -1.53 55.79 10.59
N LEU A 10 -2.34 56.15 11.60
CA LEU A 10 -3.18 55.20 12.36
C LEU A 10 -4.31 54.62 11.50
N HIS A 11 -4.88 55.37 10.58
CA HIS A 11 -5.90 54.87 9.64
C HIS A 11 -5.32 53.92 8.59
N LEU A 12 -4.09 54.14 8.14
CA LEU A 12 -3.37 53.25 7.24
C LEU A 12 -2.96 51.93 7.94
N ALA A 13 -2.56 51.99 9.21
CA ALA A 13 -2.21 50.80 9.99
C ALA A 13 -3.43 49.95 10.34
N ALA A 14 -4.61 50.56 10.58
CA ALA A 14 -5.86 49.83 10.84
C ALA A 14 -6.41 49.13 9.57
N GLY A 15 -6.18 49.68 8.40
CA GLY A 15 -6.58 49.07 7.12
C GLY A 15 -5.75 47.85 6.71
N ALA A 16 -4.52 47.73 7.18
CA ALA A 16 -3.65 46.59 6.88
C ALA A 16 -3.94 45.34 7.75
N ALA A 17 -4.66 45.48 8.86
CA ALA A 17 -4.99 44.40 9.78
C ALA A 17 -6.22 43.55 9.35
N THR A 18 -6.92 43.93 8.29
CA THR A 18 -8.12 43.24 7.80
C THR A 18 -7.85 42.45 6.49
N LEU A 19 -6.63 41.99 6.27
CA LEU A 19 -6.44 40.94 5.26
C LEU A 19 -7.18 39.71 5.79
N PRO A 20 -8.28 39.27 5.11
CA PRO A 20 -8.89 38.00 5.47
C PRO A 20 -7.78 36.97 5.30
N SER A 21 -7.41 36.32 6.40
CA SER A 21 -6.68 35.05 6.32
C SER A 21 -7.59 34.12 5.52
N MET A 22 -7.42 34.12 4.20
CA MET A 22 -7.91 33.06 3.34
C MET A 22 -7.21 31.81 3.84
N SER A 23 -7.72 31.24 4.93
CA SER A 23 -7.47 29.86 5.24
C SER A 23 -7.81 29.12 3.96
N ARG A 24 -6.78 28.74 3.21
CA ARG A 24 -6.91 27.77 2.16
C ARG A 24 -7.48 26.55 2.87
N PHE A 25 -8.80 26.40 2.81
CA PHE A 25 -9.40 25.09 3.04
C PHE A 25 -8.67 24.19 2.07
N ALA A 26 -7.65 23.50 2.56
CA ALA A 26 -7.09 22.36 1.86
C ALA A 26 -8.26 21.38 1.78
N TRP A 27 -9.00 21.46 0.69
CA TRP A 27 -9.97 20.43 0.34
C TRP A 27 -9.09 19.19 0.24
N ALA A 28 -9.18 18.33 1.24
CA ALA A 28 -8.61 17.01 1.16
C ALA A 28 -9.21 16.42 -0.12
N GLN A 29 -8.40 16.35 -1.17
CA GLN A 29 -8.85 15.76 -2.42
C GLN A 29 -9.29 14.36 -2.06
N GLY A 30 -10.59 14.07 -2.29
CA GLY A 30 -11.14 12.77 -1.97
C GLY A 30 -10.30 11.70 -2.67
N TYR A 31 -9.75 10.79 -1.92
CA TYR A 31 -9.07 9.61 -2.49
C TYR A 31 -10.09 8.50 -2.74
N PRO A 32 -10.01 7.82 -3.90
CA PRO A 32 -9.15 8.08 -5.06
C PRO A 32 -9.78 9.09 -6.05
N THR A 33 -8.93 9.86 -6.76
CA THR A 33 -9.35 10.78 -7.82
C THR A 33 -9.08 10.24 -9.23
N ARG A 34 -8.42 9.09 -9.34
CA ARG A 34 -8.04 8.39 -10.57
C ARG A 34 -7.98 6.88 -10.33
N PRO A 35 -7.91 6.05 -11.36
CA PRO A 35 -7.82 4.60 -11.21
C PRO A 35 -6.69 4.15 -10.31
N VAL A 36 -6.96 3.15 -9.46
CA VAL A 36 -6.01 2.50 -8.57
C VAL A 36 -5.64 1.14 -9.14
N ARG A 37 -4.35 0.79 -9.13
CA ARG A 37 -3.87 -0.53 -9.57
C ARG A 37 -3.61 -1.44 -8.38
N ILE A 38 -4.10 -2.68 -8.47
CA ILE A 38 -3.79 -3.77 -7.52
C ILE A 38 -2.91 -4.78 -8.25
N VAL A 39 -1.64 -4.82 -7.90
CA VAL A 39 -0.67 -5.75 -8.50
C VAL A 39 -0.70 -7.08 -7.76
N VAL A 40 -0.90 -8.16 -8.51
CA VAL A 40 -0.99 -9.54 -8.01
C VAL A 40 0.17 -10.35 -8.57
N GLY A 41 0.97 -10.97 -7.69
CA GLY A 41 2.16 -11.75 -8.08
C GLY A 41 1.86 -13.14 -8.64
N TYR A 42 0.59 -13.49 -8.83
CA TYR A 42 0.13 -14.81 -9.29
C TYR A 42 -0.59 -14.71 -10.63
N ALA A 43 -0.71 -15.87 -11.30
CA ALA A 43 -1.42 -15.96 -12.56
C ALA A 43 -2.91 -15.59 -12.41
N ALA A 44 -3.46 -15.02 -13.47
CA ALA A 44 -4.88 -14.72 -13.56
C ALA A 44 -5.71 -16.01 -13.44
N GLY A 45 -6.89 -15.90 -12.77
CA GLY A 45 -7.80 -17.01 -12.52
C GLY A 45 -7.43 -17.88 -11.31
N GLY A 46 -6.29 -17.65 -10.66
CA GLY A 46 -5.93 -18.30 -9.42
C GLY A 46 -6.66 -17.72 -8.19
N PRO A 47 -6.59 -18.38 -7.02
CA PRO A 47 -7.30 -17.92 -5.81
C PRO A 47 -6.96 -16.48 -5.41
N ALA A 48 -5.70 -16.07 -5.52
CA ALA A 48 -5.26 -14.71 -5.22
C ALA A 48 -5.87 -13.68 -6.18
N ASP A 49 -5.94 -14.00 -7.47
CA ASP A 49 -6.54 -13.16 -8.49
C ASP A 49 -8.05 -13.00 -8.31
N ILE A 50 -8.74 -14.09 -7.98
CA ILE A 50 -10.18 -14.07 -7.72
C ILE A 50 -10.49 -13.14 -6.54
N VAL A 51 -9.79 -13.28 -5.43
CA VAL A 51 -9.98 -12.41 -4.25
C VAL A 51 -9.64 -10.96 -4.60
N ALA A 52 -8.53 -10.71 -5.30
CA ALA A 52 -8.13 -9.36 -5.70
C ALA A 52 -9.20 -8.69 -6.58
N ARG A 53 -9.81 -9.42 -7.52
CA ARG A 53 -10.88 -8.89 -8.39
C ARG A 53 -12.17 -8.62 -7.63
N LEU A 54 -12.57 -9.48 -6.70
CA LEU A 54 -13.73 -9.25 -5.85
C LEU A 54 -13.58 -7.97 -5.01
N ILE A 55 -12.41 -7.79 -4.40
CA ILE A 55 -12.11 -6.59 -3.63
C ILE A 55 -12.01 -5.36 -4.55
N ALA A 56 -11.37 -5.47 -5.72
CA ALA A 56 -11.29 -4.40 -6.70
C ALA A 56 -12.66 -3.91 -7.14
N GLN A 57 -13.57 -4.84 -7.44
CA GLN A 57 -14.95 -4.51 -7.78
C GLN A 57 -15.66 -3.78 -6.65
N TRP A 58 -15.61 -4.33 -5.44
CA TRP A 58 -16.25 -3.73 -4.27
C TRP A 58 -15.71 -2.32 -3.96
N LEU A 59 -14.39 -2.13 -4.05
CA LEU A 59 -13.77 -0.81 -3.86
C LEU A 59 -14.19 0.17 -4.96
N SER A 60 -14.26 -0.28 -6.21
CA SER A 60 -14.69 0.56 -7.34
C SER A 60 -16.12 1.08 -7.15
N GLU A 61 -17.03 0.22 -6.70
CA GLU A 61 -18.43 0.57 -6.42
C GLU A 61 -18.55 1.55 -5.25
N ARG A 62 -17.71 1.41 -4.22
CA ARG A 62 -17.76 2.23 -3.01
C ARG A 62 -17.07 3.58 -3.13
N LEU A 63 -15.95 3.61 -3.86
CA LEU A 63 -15.07 4.78 -3.94
C LEU A 63 -15.22 5.56 -5.24
N GLY A 64 -16.04 5.08 -6.18
CA GLY A 64 -16.37 5.80 -7.42
C GLY A 64 -15.22 5.91 -8.43
N GLN A 65 -14.12 5.18 -8.23
CA GLN A 65 -12.99 5.12 -9.16
C GLN A 65 -12.63 3.66 -9.45
N PRO A 66 -12.19 3.33 -10.67
CA PRO A 66 -11.81 1.97 -11.02
C PRO A 66 -10.61 1.46 -10.20
N PHE A 67 -10.74 0.25 -9.64
CA PHE A 67 -9.63 -0.54 -9.10
C PHE A 67 -9.30 -1.64 -10.11
N LEU A 68 -8.09 -1.60 -10.68
CA LEU A 68 -7.67 -2.46 -11.79
C LEU A 68 -6.69 -3.51 -11.28
N VAL A 69 -7.01 -4.78 -11.49
CA VAL A 69 -6.11 -5.88 -11.13
C VAL A 69 -5.12 -6.14 -12.26
N GLU A 70 -3.84 -6.13 -11.94
CA GLU A 70 -2.72 -6.39 -12.83
C GLU A 70 -1.92 -7.59 -12.33
N ASN A 71 -1.87 -8.68 -13.12
CA ASN A 71 -1.11 -9.87 -12.77
C ASN A 71 0.34 -9.74 -13.28
N ARG A 72 1.32 -9.78 -12.35
CA ARG A 72 2.76 -9.77 -12.64
C ARG A 72 3.41 -10.98 -12.00
N THR A 73 3.42 -12.08 -12.71
CA THR A 73 4.00 -13.35 -12.24
C THR A 73 5.53 -13.37 -12.35
N GLY A 74 6.16 -14.22 -11.55
CA GLY A 74 7.58 -14.53 -11.65
C GLY A 74 8.35 -14.36 -10.34
N ALA A 75 9.47 -15.09 -10.23
CA ALA A 75 10.36 -15.11 -9.06
C ALA A 75 9.61 -15.21 -7.73
N ALA A 76 8.64 -16.15 -7.63
CA ALA A 76 7.80 -16.35 -6.46
C ALA A 76 7.15 -15.04 -5.93
N THR A 77 6.57 -14.21 -6.80
CA THR A 77 5.96 -12.90 -6.54
C THR A 77 6.93 -11.70 -6.39
N ASN A 78 8.25 -11.94 -6.40
CA ASN A 78 9.23 -10.86 -6.21
C ASN A 78 9.16 -9.79 -7.31
N ILE A 79 8.84 -10.17 -8.57
CA ILE A 79 8.66 -9.22 -9.68
C ILE A 79 7.51 -8.24 -9.40
N ALA A 80 6.40 -8.75 -8.90
CA ALA A 80 5.25 -7.91 -8.51
C ALA A 80 5.60 -6.98 -7.35
N THR A 81 6.26 -7.52 -6.32
CA THR A 81 6.67 -6.75 -5.14
C THR A 81 7.62 -5.63 -5.51
N GLU A 82 8.66 -5.92 -6.30
CA GLU A 82 9.63 -4.92 -6.75
C GLU A 82 8.97 -3.81 -7.58
N ALA A 83 8.02 -4.18 -8.44
CA ALA A 83 7.28 -3.20 -9.24
C ALA A 83 6.47 -2.22 -8.38
N VAL A 84 5.89 -2.69 -7.25
CA VAL A 84 5.16 -1.83 -6.33
C VAL A 84 6.10 -0.99 -5.47
N VAL A 85 7.20 -1.57 -4.98
CA VAL A 85 8.22 -0.82 -4.22
C VAL A 85 8.81 0.34 -5.03
N ARG A 86 8.97 0.17 -6.34
CA ARG A 86 9.46 1.23 -7.25
C ARG A 86 8.39 2.22 -7.69
N ALA A 87 7.12 1.95 -7.44
CA ALA A 87 6.05 2.86 -7.77
C ALA A 87 5.99 4.04 -6.78
N PRO A 88 5.40 5.19 -7.16
CA PRO A 88 5.14 6.27 -6.22
C PRO A 88 4.32 5.79 -5.02
N ALA A 89 4.71 6.21 -3.81
CA ALA A 89 4.02 5.87 -2.56
C ALA A 89 2.81 6.81 -2.33
N ASP A 90 1.93 6.91 -3.33
CA ASP A 90 0.78 7.82 -3.36
C ASP A 90 -0.57 7.10 -3.15
N GLY A 91 -0.54 5.79 -2.88
CA GLY A 91 -1.72 4.97 -2.68
C GLY A 91 -2.40 4.47 -3.97
N TYR A 92 -1.91 4.83 -5.16
CA TYR A 92 -2.52 4.41 -6.44
C TYR A 92 -1.93 3.13 -7.02
N THR A 93 -0.92 2.55 -6.36
CA THR A 93 -0.39 1.24 -6.70
C THR A 93 -0.31 0.41 -5.43
N LEU A 94 -1.13 -0.62 -5.35
CA LEU A 94 -1.25 -1.51 -4.21
C LEU A 94 -0.70 -2.89 -4.56
N LEU A 95 -0.10 -3.57 -3.59
CA LEU A 95 0.32 -4.96 -3.71
C LEU A 95 -0.69 -5.87 -3.03
N PHE A 96 -1.17 -6.89 -3.75
CA PHE A 96 -1.88 -8.00 -3.12
C PHE A 96 -0.85 -8.94 -2.51
N VAL A 97 -0.73 -8.90 -1.18
CA VAL A 97 0.27 -9.65 -0.42
C VAL A 97 -0.24 -11.06 -0.11
N HIS A 98 0.64 -12.04 -0.26
CA HIS A 98 0.43 -13.44 0.14
C HIS A 98 1.61 -13.91 1.00
N ALA A 99 1.48 -15.05 1.67
CA ALA A 99 2.53 -15.61 2.54
C ALA A 99 3.90 -15.71 1.86
N ALA A 100 3.95 -16.01 0.56
CA ALA A 100 5.19 -16.08 -0.20
C ALA A 100 6.02 -14.78 -0.13
N ASN A 101 5.38 -13.60 -0.11
CA ASN A 101 6.09 -12.33 0.00
C ASN A 101 6.89 -12.22 1.30
N ALA A 102 6.37 -12.78 2.40
CA ALA A 102 7.08 -12.82 3.68
C ALA A 102 8.19 -13.87 3.68
N PHE A 103 7.94 -15.08 3.14
CA PHE A 103 8.93 -16.16 3.10
C PHE A 103 10.11 -15.82 2.20
N ASN A 104 9.90 -15.10 1.12
CA ASN A 104 10.95 -14.72 0.19
C ASN A 104 12.06 -13.89 0.83
N THR A 105 11.79 -13.18 1.92
CA THR A 105 12.81 -12.44 2.66
C THR A 105 13.89 -13.35 3.26
N THR A 106 13.57 -14.63 3.46
CA THR A 106 14.51 -15.63 4.00
C THR A 106 15.00 -16.59 2.90
N LEU A 107 14.20 -16.82 1.86
CA LEU A 107 14.52 -17.78 0.80
C LEU A 107 15.45 -17.21 -0.30
N TYR A 108 15.49 -15.88 -0.46
CA TYR A 108 16.32 -15.23 -1.48
C TYR A 108 17.42 -14.40 -0.83
N ASP A 109 18.66 -14.75 -1.07
CA ASP A 109 19.84 -14.05 -0.53
C ASP A 109 19.99 -12.61 -1.05
N LYS A 110 19.45 -12.33 -2.23
CA LYS A 110 19.58 -11.03 -2.89
C LYS A 110 18.23 -10.56 -3.43
N LEU A 111 17.59 -9.66 -2.68
CA LEU A 111 16.43 -8.91 -3.11
C LEU A 111 16.79 -7.43 -3.26
N ASN A 112 16.28 -6.79 -4.33
CA ASN A 112 16.49 -5.35 -4.57
C ASN A 112 15.56 -4.46 -3.70
N PHE A 113 14.85 -5.05 -2.74
CA PHE A 113 13.93 -4.40 -1.81
C PHE A 113 13.93 -5.09 -0.46
N ASN A 114 13.45 -4.40 0.56
CA ASN A 114 13.15 -4.98 1.87
C ASN A 114 11.64 -4.97 2.09
N PHE A 115 11.00 -6.13 2.05
CA PHE A 115 9.55 -6.26 2.12
C PHE A 115 8.95 -5.62 3.39
N ILE A 116 9.61 -5.77 4.54
CA ILE A 116 9.12 -5.24 5.82
C ILE A 116 9.27 -3.73 5.90
N ARG A 117 10.34 -3.17 5.35
CA ARG A 117 10.64 -1.74 5.39
C ARG A 117 9.92 -0.96 4.30
N ASP A 118 9.83 -1.53 3.09
CA ASP A 118 9.45 -0.81 1.89
C ASP A 118 7.95 -0.97 1.54
N ILE A 119 7.22 -1.86 2.24
CA ILE A 119 5.78 -2.08 2.07
C ILE A 119 5.04 -1.77 3.38
N VAL A 120 4.05 -0.90 3.28
CA VAL A 120 3.17 -0.55 4.41
C VAL A 120 1.86 -1.33 4.28
N PRO A 121 1.44 -2.10 5.31
CA PRO A 121 0.17 -2.81 5.27
C PRO A 121 -1.02 -1.83 5.32
N VAL A 122 -2.01 -2.05 4.46
CA VAL A 122 -3.23 -1.24 4.37
C VAL A 122 -4.40 -1.96 5.04
N ALA A 123 -4.66 -3.21 4.65
CA ALA A 123 -5.75 -4.00 5.20
C ALA A 123 -5.47 -5.50 5.09
N SER A 124 -6.03 -6.28 6.02
CA SER A 124 -6.09 -7.75 5.92
C SER A 124 -7.37 -8.15 5.20
N LEU A 125 -7.24 -8.89 4.11
CA LEU A 125 -8.37 -9.30 3.27
C LEU A 125 -8.90 -10.67 3.63
N ILE A 126 -8.00 -11.63 3.92
CA ILE A 126 -8.35 -13.02 4.23
C ILE A 126 -7.44 -13.58 5.33
N ARG A 127 -7.92 -14.61 5.99
CA ARG A 127 -7.12 -15.50 6.83
C ARG A 127 -7.21 -16.90 6.26
N SER A 128 -6.06 -17.54 6.07
CA SER A 128 -5.98 -18.95 5.68
C SER A 128 -5.10 -19.69 6.69
N PRO A 129 -5.64 -20.67 7.43
CA PRO A 129 -4.82 -21.51 8.26
C PRO A 129 -3.93 -22.39 7.38
N SER A 130 -2.68 -22.58 7.81
CA SER A 130 -1.75 -23.50 7.15
C SER A 130 -1.48 -24.69 8.05
N VAL A 131 -1.36 -25.86 7.47
CA VAL A 131 -1.05 -27.13 8.15
C VAL A 131 0.29 -27.62 7.62
N LEU A 132 1.18 -28.01 8.52
CA LEU A 132 2.41 -28.73 8.17
C LEU A 132 2.12 -30.23 8.20
N GLU A 133 2.23 -30.86 7.04
CA GLU A 133 2.07 -32.30 6.90
C GLU A 133 3.42 -32.92 6.51
N VAL A 134 3.74 -34.04 7.11
CA VAL A 134 4.94 -34.84 6.79
C VAL A 134 4.53 -36.26 6.49
N ASN A 135 5.33 -36.95 5.68
CA ASN A 135 5.12 -38.36 5.42
C ASN A 135 5.18 -39.16 6.74
N PRO A 136 4.30 -40.17 6.96
CA PRO A 136 4.32 -40.98 8.19
C PRO A 136 5.66 -41.69 8.50
N SER A 137 6.52 -41.88 7.50
CA SER A 137 7.87 -42.43 7.69
C SER A 137 8.87 -41.46 8.34
N VAL A 138 8.55 -40.16 8.41
CA VAL A 138 9.40 -39.17 9.07
C VAL A 138 9.26 -39.34 10.57
N PRO A 139 10.33 -39.59 11.33
CA PRO A 139 10.29 -39.87 12.76
C PRO A 139 10.15 -38.59 13.61
N ALA A 140 9.27 -37.67 13.22
CA ALA A 140 9.00 -36.42 13.91
C ALA A 140 7.49 -36.25 14.13
N LYS A 141 7.08 -35.98 15.36
CA LYS A 141 5.69 -35.74 15.76
C LYS A 141 5.41 -34.30 16.13
N THR A 142 6.46 -33.49 16.25
CA THR A 142 6.38 -32.06 16.60
C THR A 142 7.25 -31.24 15.66
N VAL A 143 6.97 -29.94 15.56
CA VAL A 143 7.77 -29.02 14.72
C VAL A 143 9.25 -28.97 15.18
N PRO A 144 9.57 -28.89 16.49
CA PRO A 144 10.97 -28.95 16.94
C PRO A 144 11.70 -30.24 16.54
N GLU A 145 11.03 -31.42 16.66
CA GLU A 145 11.59 -32.69 16.23
C GLU A 145 11.82 -32.72 14.69
N PHE A 146 10.89 -32.14 13.92
CA PHE A 146 11.04 -32.03 12.48
C PHE A 146 12.21 -31.12 12.08
N ILE A 147 12.38 -29.98 12.75
CA ILE A 147 13.51 -29.07 12.51
C ILE A 147 14.84 -29.75 12.85
N ALA A 148 14.89 -30.55 13.91
CA ALA A 148 16.08 -31.30 14.30
C ALA A 148 16.40 -32.46 13.35
N TYR A 149 15.39 -32.98 12.65
CA TYR A 149 15.53 -34.07 11.67
C TYR A 149 15.97 -33.55 10.28
N ALA A 150 15.56 -32.34 9.88
CA ALA A 150 15.79 -31.74 8.55
C ALA A 150 17.25 -31.24 8.39
#